data_081bc4412e8a18101ff1a6c206f59409
#
_entry.id   081bc4412e8a18101ff1a6c206f59409
#
_cell.length_a   1.000
_cell.length_b   1.000
_cell.length_c   1.000
_cell.angle_alpha   90.00
_cell.angle_beta   90.00
_cell.angle_gamma   90.00
#
_symmetry.space_group_name_H-M   'P 1'
#
loop_
_entity.id
_entity.type
_entity.pdbx_description
1 polymer ?
#
loop_
_entity_poly.entity_id
_entity_poly.type
_entity_poly.pdbx_seq_one_letter_code
_entity_poly.pdbx_strand_id
1 'polypeptide(L)'
;MEEEVQSVLTQMKNAVVTLKGLDEEQTVTVSANNLGLTWTNDTLVDEIISYGNAANIIARYKHEKDLEQTGADFEIEVDFSEDRIRTFIENNCLSWNEEAVEPTMTRTNGSFVYTEGSDGVVIDEDNSVSKVYTYLTTEWNGADVTIELDMEVEEPSTTIEELQSLTAVLGTYTTHYSTSNTARTANIQNACAMIDGISLAPGESFSTLDVITPFTEENGYQLAGSYVGNEVVDSFGGGICQVSTTLYNAVIRAELEVTMRYNHSMSVSYVDLSADAAIAESSGMDFRFTNNTDYTIYIEGYTTSSGYITFNIYGVETRDANRVVTFESETLTTTPSEGITVKEDASLAVGTVEVTSGYTGYTAQLWKIVTVDGVEESREVFNQSTYNMTPTTVTVGTAGTVTDELLEAMESGDLDAIKTAAANAAAATSTSEQDALDELTALAQEAADAAYAAALAEGKDTTTALEEAQAAANAVVASAATATDTAAEASSDTTSDSTSADTSAEISTDAASDTSDSSGATE
;
A
#
# COMPACT_ATOMS: atom_id res chain seq x y z
N MET A 1 11.79 -47.53 -46.69
CA MET A 1 12.74 -47.41 -45.57
C MET A 1 12.73 -45.98 -45.00
N GLU A 2 13.07 -44.95 -45.78
CA GLU A 2 12.96 -43.53 -45.28
C GLU A 2 11.53 -43.20 -44.87
N GLU A 3 10.52 -43.56 -45.68
CA GLU A 3 9.10 -43.37 -45.34
C GLU A 3 8.69 -44.14 -44.07
N GLU A 4 9.29 -45.30 -43.81
CA GLU A 4 9.02 -46.10 -42.61
C GLU A 4 9.62 -45.43 -41.35
N VAL A 5 10.88 -44.96 -41.43
CA VAL A 5 11.53 -44.20 -40.34
C VAL A 5 10.74 -42.94 -40.05
N GLN A 6 10.32 -42.17 -41.06
CA GLN A 6 9.48 -40.97 -40.89
C GLN A 6 8.09 -41.30 -40.31
N SER A 7 7.53 -42.47 -40.66
CA SER A 7 6.27 -42.92 -40.06
C SER A 7 6.41 -43.20 -38.56
N VAL A 8 7.52 -43.90 -38.17
CA VAL A 8 7.80 -44.16 -36.76
C VAL A 8 8.07 -42.87 -36.00
N LEU A 9 8.88 -41.98 -36.55
CA LEU A 9 9.13 -40.66 -35.97
C LEU A 9 7.84 -39.84 -35.78
N THR A 10 6.93 -39.92 -36.77
CA THR A 10 5.63 -39.24 -36.67
C THR A 10 4.77 -39.86 -35.57
N GLN A 11 4.80 -41.15 -35.41
CA GLN A 11 4.10 -41.85 -34.33
C GLN A 11 4.70 -41.47 -32.97
N MET A 12 6.03 -41.47 -32.82
CA MET A 12 6.71 -41.04 -31.61
C MET A 12 6.36 -39.58 -31.25
N LYS A 13 6.39 -38.65 -32.21
CA LYS A 13 6.00 -37.23 -31.99
C LYS A 13 4.58 -37.07 -31.51
N ASN A 14 3.67 -37.94 -31.94
CA ASN A 14 2.26 -37.90 -31.57
C ASN A 14 1.94 -38.70 -30.30
N ALA A 15 2.90 -39.51 -29.80
CA ALA A 15 2.70 -40.25 -28.56
C ALA A 15 2.36 -39.32 -27.40
N VAL A 16 1.47 -39.78 -26.54
CA VAL A 16 0.95 -39.04 -25.42
C VAL A 16 1.80 -39.28 -24.17
N VAL A 17 2.36 -38.24 -23.64
CA VAL A 17 3.01 -38.25 -22.33
C VAL A 17 2.00 -37.69 -21.33
N THR A 18 1.65 -38.51 -20.35
CA THR A 18 0.77 -38.11 -19.22
C THR A 18 1.64 -37.84 -18.02
N LEU A 19 1.56 -36.61 -17.49
CA LEU A 19 2.17 -36.28 -16.22
C LEU A 19 1.10 -36.44 -15.14
N LYS A 20 1.47 -37.01 -14.01
CA LYS A 20 0.57 -37.33 -12.91
C LYS A 20 1.15 -36.81 -11.59
N GLY A 21 0.31 -36.19 -10.75
CA GLY A 21 0.58 -35.83 -9.36
C GLY A 21 0.25 -36.98 -8.41
N LEU A 22 -0.02 -36.64 -7.15
CA LEU A 22 -0.38 -37.63 -6.10
C LEU A 22 -1.77 -38.21 -6.30
N ASP A 23 -2.74 -37.39 -6.69
CA ASP A 23 -4.13 -37.80 -6.84
C ASP A 23 -4.44 -38.24 -8.27
N GLU A 24 -5.43 -39.13 -8.44
CA GLU A 24 -5.87 -39.59 -9.77
C GLU A 24 -6.42 -38.45 -10.65
N GLU A 25 -6.93 -37.37 -10.04
CA GLU A 25 -7.44 -36.20 -10.76
C GLU A 25 -6.32 -35.26 -11.21
N GLN A 26 -5.15 -35.32 -10.59
CA GLN A 26 -3.97 -34.54 -10.93
C GLN A 26 -3.24 -35.17 -12.12
N THR A 27 -3.86 -35.07 -13.29
CA THR A 27 -3.29 -35.62 -14.54
C THR A 27 -3.40 -34.60 -15.67
N VAL A 28 -2.35 -34.51 -16.47
CA VAL A 28 -2.32 -33.68 -17.68
C VAL A 28 -1.59 -34.42 -18.80
N THR A 29 -2.03 -34.25 -20.02
CA THR A 29 -1.49 -34.91 -21.17
C THR A 29 -0.85 -33.94 -22.15
N VAL A 30 0.25 -34.37 -22.78
CA VAL A 30 0.97 -33.60 -23.78
C VAL A 30 1.53 -34.51 -24.83
N SER A 31 1.67 -34.06 -26.09
CA SER A 31 2.38 -34.84 -27.09
C SER A 31 3.90 -34.74 -26.88
N ALA A 32 4.64 -35.82 -27.18
CA ALA A 32 6.10 -35.83 -27.13
C ALA A 32 6.73 -34.71 -27.99
N ASN A 33 6.11 -34.35 -29.11
CA ASN A 33 6.52 -33.23 -29.95
C ASN A 33 6.50 -31.89 -29.22
N ASN A 34 5.51 -31.66 -28.37
CA ASN A 34 5.38 -30.41 -27.60
C ASN A 34 6.42 -30.33 -26.48
N LEU A 35 6.91 -31.46 -25.98
CA LEU A 35 8.04 -31.53 -25.05
C LEU A 35 9.41 -31.41 -25.75
N GLY A 36 9.42 -31.16 -27.05
CA GLY A 36 10.64 -30.85 -27.81
C GLY A 36 11.36 -32.03 -28.36
N LEU A 37 10.67 -33.17 -28.65
CA LEU A 37 11.27 -34.32 -29.26
C LEU A 37 12.03 -33.96 -30.54
N THR A 38 13.31 -34.26 -30.57
CA THR A 38 14.22 -34.11 -31.72
C THR A 38 14.86 -35.44 -32.05
N TRP A 39 15.03 -35.74 -33.35
CA TRP A 39 15.73 -36.91 -33.81
C TRP A 39 17.23 -36.62 -33.88
N THR A 40 18.06 -37.40 -33.19
CA THR A 40 19.49 -37.11 -33.01
C THR A 40 20.41 -37.92 -33.92
N ASN A 41 20.02 -39.14 -34.33
CA ASN A 41 20.80 -39.97 -35.24
C ASN A 41 20.25 -39.96 -36.67
N ASP A 42 20.26 -38.79 -37.31
CA ASP A 42 19.72 -38.53 -38.65
C ASP A 42 20.45 -39.34 -39.78
N THR A 43 21.63 -39.89 -39.49
CA THR A 43 22.37 -40.81 -40.37
C THR A 43 21.84 -42.24 -40.38
N LEU A 44 20.87 -42.57 -39.52
CA LEU A 44 20.31 -43.91 -39.33
C LEU A 44 19.86 -44.55 -40.64
N VAL A 45 19.22 -43.80 -41.53
CA VAL A 45 18.77 -44.32 -42.85
C VAL A 45 19.94 -44.74 -43.71
N ASP A 46 21.03 -43.96 -43.74
CA ASP A 46 22.24 -44.25 -44.44
C ASP A 46 22.96 -45.52 -43.86
N GLU A 47 22.95 -45.64 -42.55
CA GLU A 47 23.48 -46.77 -41.80
C GLU A 47 22.74 -48.08 -42.16
N ILE A 48 21.41 -48.04 -42.13
CA ILE A 48 20.56 -49.19 -42.52
C ILE A 48 20.82 -49.58 -43.99
N ILE A 49 20.89 -48.59 -44.90
CA ILE A 49 21.17 -48.84 -46.31
C ILE A 49 22.58 -49.41 -46.48
N SER A 50 23.58 -48.88 -45.78
CA SER A 50 24.97 -49.35 -45.87
C SER A 50 25.16 -50.74 -45.27
N TYR A 51 24.40 -51.11 -44.24
CA TYR A 51 24.42 -52.47 -43.66
C TYR A 51 24.04 -53.56 -44.70
N GLY A 52 22.94 -53.28 -45.44
CA GLY A 52 22.49 -54.21 -46.52
C GLY A 52 23.37 -54.17 -47.81
N ASN A 53 24.08 -53.04 -48.02
CA ASN A 53 24.86 -52.78 -49.24
C ASN A 53 26.37 -52.63 -48.97
N ALA A 54 26.93 -53.41 -48.03
CA ALA A 54 28.35 -53.34 -47.71
C ALA A 54 29.22 -53.48 -48.97
N ALA A 55 30.21 -52.60 -49.14
CA ALA A 55 31.10 -52.55 -50.31
C ALA A 55 31.96 -53.83 -50.44
N ASN A 56 32.23 -54.51 -49.33
CA ASN A 56 32.95 -55.77 -49.29
C ASN A 56 31.97 -56.94 -49.41
N ILE A 57 32.18 -57.81 -50.44
CA ILE A 57 31.28 -58.91 -50.74
C ILE A 57 31.18 -59.93 -49.57
N ILE A 58 32.27 -60.13 -48.81
CA ILE A 58 32.27 -60.97 -47.62
C ILE A 58 31.45 -60.38 -46.51
N ALA A 59 31.57 -59.06 -46.27
CA ALA A 59 30.78 -58.36 -45.31
C ALA A 59 29.28 -58.36 -45.66
N ARG A 60 28.94 -58.15 -46.93
CA ARG A 60 27.58 -58.28 -47.46
C ARG A 60 26.98 -59.65 -47.21
N TYR A 61 27.70 -60.72 -47.57
CA TYR A 61 27.21 -62.04 -47.31
C TYR A 61 27.03 -62.36 -45.82
N LYS A 62 27.93 -61.88 -45.00
CA LYS A 62 27.79 -62.00 -43.54
C LYS A 62 26.54 -61.24 -43.02
N HIS A 63 26.36 -59.98 -43.42
CA HIS A 63 25.20 -59.23 -43.06
C HIS A 63 23.89 -59.85 -43.56
N GLU A 64 23.85 -60.37 -44.77
CA GLU A 64 22.70 -61.14 -45.30
C GLU A 64 22.38 -62.36 -44.43
N LYS A 65 23.40 -63.09 -43.98
CA LYS A 65 23.22 -64.26 -43.11
C LYS A 65 22.81 -63.88 -41.70
N ASP A 66 23.35 -62.78 -41.17
CA ASP A 66 22.95 -62.25 -39.87
C ASP A 66 21.48 -61.79 -39.93
N LEU A 67 21.04 -61.07 -40.97
CA LEU A 67 19.67 -60.68 -41.21
C LEU A 67 18.69 -61.86 -41.32
N GLU A 68 19.11 -62.97 -42.02
CA GLU A 68 18.29 -64.16 -42.13
C GLU A 68 18.15 -64.97 -40.82
N GLN A 69 19.15 -64.89 -39.94
CA GLN A 69 19.21 -65.72 -38.74
C GLN A 69 18.76 -65.02 -37.48
N THR A 70 19.11 -63.73 -37.32
CA THR A 70 18.92 -62.99 -36.09
C THR A 70 18.16 -61.63 -36.25
N GLY A 71 18.07 -61.17 -37.53
CA GLY A 71 17.65 -59.79 -37.78
C GLY A 71 18.75 -58.80 -37.46
N ALA A 72 18.49 -57.55 -37.69
CA ALA A 72 19.28 -56.40 -37.18
C ALA A 72 18.32 -55.35 -36.68
N ASP A 73 18.50 -54.94 -35.46
CA ASP A 73 17.71 -53.86 -34.82
C ASP A 73 18.46 -52.56 -35.01
N PHE A 74 17.73 -51.54 -35.43
CA PHE A 74 18.21 -50.19 -35.57
C PHE A 74 17.28 -49.26 -34.76
N GLU A 75 17.83 -48.57 -33.80
CA GLU A 75 17.05 -47.69 -32.90
C GLU A 75 17.05 -46.26 -33.41
N ILE A 76 15.91 -45.62 -33.33
CA ILE A 76 15.77 -44.17 -33.52
C ILE A 76 16.14 -43.53 -32.21
N GLU A 77 17.23 -42.77 -32.20
CA GLU A 77 17.64 -41.99 -31.04
C GLU A 77 16.96 -40.63 -31.06
N VAL A 78 16.39 -40.25 -29.92
CA VAL A 78 15.70 -39.00 -29.74
C VAL A 78 16.21 -38.27 -28.51
N ASP A 79 16.09 -36.94 -28.54
CA ASP A 79 16.34 -36.08 -27.41
C ASP A 79 15.13 -35.18 -27.16
N PHE A 80 15.04 -34.57 -25.99
CA PHE A 80 13.95 -33.72 -25.56
C PHE A 80 14.50 -32.38 -25.06
N SER A 81 13.62 -31.39 -24.85
CA SER A 81 14.00 -30.10 -24.32
C SER A 81 13.60 -29.97 -22.85
N GLU A 82 14.56 -29.93 -21.94
CA GLU A 82 14.30 -29.67 -20.52
C GLU A 82 13.53 -28.37 -20.32
N ASP A 83 13.85 -27.29 -21.07
CA ASP A 83 13.15 -26.01 -20.98
C ASP A 83 11.66 -26.11 -21.34
N ARG A 84 11.33 -26.96 -22.36
CA ARG A 84 9.93 -27.18 -22.74
C ARG A 84 9.19 -28.07 -21.74
N ILE A 85 9.87 -29.04 -21.15
CA ILE A 85 9.34 -29.88 -20.07
C ILE A 85 9.03 -29.00 -18.88
N ARG A 86 9.98 -28.14 -18.45
CA ARG A 86 9.82 -27.17 -17.38
C ARG A 86 8.63 -26.24 -17.63
N THR A 87 8.63 -25.56 -18.77
CA THR A 87 7.54 -24.65 -19.14
C THR A 87 6.18 -25.35 -19.18
N PHE A 88 6.14 -26.63 -19.57
CA PHE A 88 4.89 -27.38 -19.55
C PHE A 88 4.42 -27.69 -18.14
N ILE A 89 5.32 -28.10 -17.24
CA ILE A 89 5.03 -28.34 -15.81
C ILE A 89 4.56 -27.04 -15.15
N GLU A 90 5.30 -25.94 -15.32
CA GLU A 90 4.95 -24.62 -14.76
C GLU A 90 3.53 -24.17 -15.17
N ASN A 91 3.19 -24.31 -16.44
CA ASN A 91 1.91 -23.80 -16.95
C ASN A 91 0.71 -24.72 -16.67
N ASN A 92 0.91 -26.00 -16.37
CA ASN A 92 -0.18 -26.96 -16.32
C ASN A 92 -0.27 -27.77 -15.02
N CYS A 93 0.81 -27.85 -14.24
CA CYS A 93 0.86 -28.71 -13.06
C CYS A 93 0.94 -27.94 -11.74
N LEU A 94 1.49 -26.71 -11.72
CA LEU A 94 1.66 -25.96 -10.46
C LEU A 94 0.34 -25.62 -9.75
N SER A 95 -0.79 -25.68 -10.45
CA SER A 95 -2.10 -25.57 -9.83
C SER A 95 -2.46 -26.73 -8.90
N TRP A 96 -1.65 -27.79 -8.87
CA TRP A 96 -1.79 -28.94 -7.97
C TRP A 96 -1.08 -28.72 -6.63
N ASN A 97 -0.27 -27.66 -6.52
CA ASN A 97 0.39 -27.30 -5.28
C ASN A 97 -0.64 -26.89 -4.22
N GLU A 98 -0.51 -27.46 -3.04
CA GLU A 98 -1.22 -27.07 -1.84
C GLU A 98 -0.17 -26.47 -0.89
N GLU A 99 -0.27 -25.16 -0.63
CA GLU A 99 0.63 -24.48 0.29
C GLU A 99 0.41 -24.96 1.72
N ALA A 100 1.48 -24.95 2.53
CA ALA A 100 1.37 -25.22 3.95
C ALA A 100 0.45 -24.21 4.65
N VAL A 101 -0.36 -24.68 5.57
CA VAL A 101 -1.19 -23.79 6.41
C VAL A 101 -0.47 -23.57 7.72
N GLU A 102 -0.10 -22.33 8.01
CA GLU A 102 0.56 -21.95 9.26
C GLU A 102 -0.37 -22.18 10.45
N PRO A 103 0.12 -22.73 11.57
CA PRO A 103 -0.63 -22.75 12.81
C PRO A 103 -0.85 -21.32 13.31
N THR A 104 -2.01 -21.06 13.90
CA THR A 104 -2.34 -19.72 14.39
C THR A 104 -2.52 -19.70 15.90
N MET A 105 -2.19 -18.57 16.49
CA MET A 105 -2.44 -18.27 17.91
C MET A 105 -3.26 -16.98 17.98
N THR A 106 -4.39 -17.05 18.67
CA THR A 106 -5.24 -15.88 18.93
C THR A 106 -5.49 -15.75 20.43
N ARG A 107 -5.75 -14.52 20.89
CA ARG A 107 -6.07 -14.32 22.30
C ARG A 107 -7.56 -14.01 22.47
N THR A 108 -8.26 -14.92 23.14
CA THR A 108 -9.69 -14.77 23.40
C THR A 108 -9.94 -14.81 24.91
N ASN A 109 -10.59 -13.78 25.45
CA ASN A 109 -10.89 -13.65 26.88
C ASN A 109 -9.65 -13.80 27.80
N GLY A 110 -8.49 -13.31 27.34
CA GLY A 110 -7.22 -13.35 28.09
C GLY A 110 -6.48 -14.68 28.06
N SER A 111 -6.95 -15.67 27.28
CA SER A 111 -6.30 -16.96 27.07
C SER A 111 -5.94 -17.15 25.61
N PHE A 112 -4.82 -17.80 25.34
CA PHE A 112 -4.44 -18.19 24.01
C PHE A 112 -5.27 -19.38 23.53
N VAL A 113 -5.72 -19.29 22.28
CA VAL A 113 -6.37 -20.36 21.53
C VAL A 113 -5.49 -20.65 20.33
N TYR A 114 -5.14 -21.90 20.16
CA TYR A 114 -4.26 -22.36 19.08
C TYR A 114 -5.08 -23.13 18.07
N THR A 115 -4.78 -22.91 16.78
CA THR A 115 -5.31 -23.70 15.66
C THR A 115 -4.13 -24.40 15.01
N GLU A 116 -4.25 -25.71 14.82
CA GLU A 116 -3.22 -26.51 14.16
C GLU A 116 -3.05 -26.06 12.69
N GLY A 117 -1.81 -26.01 12.23
CA GLY A 117 -1.47 -25.89 10.83
C GLY A 117 -1.58 -27.24 10.13
N SER A 118 -1.30 -27.27 8.84
CA SER A 118 -1.17 -28.50 8.06
C SER A 118 -0.05 -28.35 7.06
N ASP A 119 0.64 -29.46 6.81
CA ASP A 119 1.64 -29.50 5.77
C ASP A 119 1.01 -29.23 4.41
N GLY A 120 1.74 -28.55 3.56
CA GLY A 120 1.48 -28.39 2.15
C GLY A 120 2.15 -29.52 1.34
N VAL A 121 1.78 -29.65 0.08
CA VAL A 121 2.41 -30.56 -0.88
C VAL A 121 2.63 -29.79 -2.17
N VAL A 122 3.86 -29.68 -2.59
CA VAL A 122 4.25 -28.92 -3.78
C VAL A 122 5.05 -29.79 -4.75
N ILE A 123 5.01 -29.45 -6.02
CA ILE A 123 5.82 -30.13 -7.04
C ILE A 123 7.28 -29.71 -6.86
N ASP A 124 8.17 -30.69 -6.68
CA ASP A 124 9.59 -30.47 -6.85
C ASP A 124 9.90 -30.34 -8.36
N GLU A 125 9.93 -29.09 -8.83
CA GLU A 125 10.05 -28.80 -10.25
C GLU A 125 11.35 -29.33 -10.84
N ASP A 126 12.49 -29.16 -10.17
CA ASP A 126 13.79 -29.53 -10.69
C ASP A 126 13.93 -31.06 -10.80
N ASN A 127 13.53 -31.79 -9.76
CA ASN A 127 13.52 -33.22 -9.76
C ASN A 127 12.50 -33.79 -10.76
N SER A 128 11.31 -33.21 -10.84
CA SER A 128 10.28 -33.60 -11.81
C SER A 128 10.73 -33.40 -13.26
N VAL A 129 11.32 -32.24 -13.58
CA VAL A 129 11.87 -31.99 -14.94
C VAL A 129 12.97 -32.98 -15.27
N SER A 130 13.92 -33.20 -14.36
CA SER A 130 15.03 -34.13 -14.53
C SER A 130 14.54 -35.56 -14.71
N LYS A 131 13.55 -35.98 -13.95
CA LYS A 131 12.94 -37.32 -14.03
C LYS A 131 12.21 -37.52 -15.36
N VAL A 132 11.38 -36.57 -15.78
CA VAL A 132 10.69 -36.65 -17.08
C VAL A 132 11.69 -36.70 -18.23
N TYR A 133 12.68 -35.78 -18.21
CA TYR A 133 13.72 -35.74 -19.24
C TYR A 133 14.53 -37.04 -19.30
N THR A 134 15.02 -37.51 -18.15
CA THR A 134 15.80 -38.75 -18.07
C THR A 134 15.01 -39.96 -18.59
N TYR A 135 13.76 -40.11 -18.12
CA TYR A 135 12.92 -41.21 -18.60
C TYR A 135 12.70 -41.16 -20.10
N LEU A 136 12.34 -39.98 -20.65
CA LEU A 136 12.06 -39.83 -22.09
C LEU A 136 13.28 -40.03 -22.97
N THR A 137 14.50 -39.77 -22.48
CA THR A 137 15.74 -39.92 -23.24
C THR A 137 16.40 -41.30 -23.09
N THR A 138 16.16 -42.02 -21.99
CA THR A 138 16.88 -43.25 -21.67
C THR A 138 16.03 -44.51 -21.63
N GLU A 139 14.74 -44.41 -21.32
CA GLU A 139 13.86 -45.56 -21.06
C GLU A 139 12.65 -45.63 -22.00
N TRP A 140 12.28 -44.51 -22.60
CA TRP A 140 11.06 -44.40 -23.40
C TRP A 140 11.17 -45.13 -24.75
N ASN A 141 10.15 -45.90 -25.06
CA ASN A 141 10.09 -46.74 -26.28
C ASN A 141 9.25 -46.12 -27.42
N GLY A 142 8.89 -44.84 -27.33
CA GLY A 142 8.11 -44.13 -28.35
C GLY A 142 6.60 -44.32 -28.27
N ALA A 143 6.06 -45.00 -27.25
CA ALA A 143 4.63 -45.21 -27.02
C ALA A 143 4.09 -44.25 -25.94
N ASP A 144 2.74 -44.22 -25.80
CA ASP A 144 2.09 -43.50 -24.73
C ASP A 144 2.62 -43.91 -23.36
N VAL A 145 2.86 -42.95 -22.49
CA VAL A 145 3.46 -43.17 -21.18
C VAL A 145 2.85 -42.27 -20.12
N THR A 146 2.84 -42.75 -18.89
CA THR A 146 2.51 -41.95 -17.69
C THR A 146 3.74 -41.83 -16.81
N ILE A 147 4.10 -40.61 -16.42
CA ILE A 147 5.23 -40.31 -15.56
C ILE A 147 4.69 -39.58 -14.34
N GLU A 148 4.94 -40.08 -13.15
CA GLU A 148 4.59 -39.43 -11.88
C GLU A 148 5.62 -38.34 -11.58
N LEU A 149 5.15 -37.11 -11.30
CA LEU A 149 5.99 -36.02 -10.86
C LEU A 149 6.44 -36.23 -9.41
N ASP A 150 7.60 -35.67 -9.08
CA ASP A 150 8.09 -35.70 -7.72
C ASP A 150 7.43 -34.55 -6.94
N MET A 151 6.88 -34.92 -5.79
CA MET A 151 6.21 -33.99 -4.88
C MET A 151 7.00 -33.95 -3.58
N GLU A 152 7.10 -32.75 -3.00
CA GLU A 152 7.70 -32.59 -1.68
C GLU A 152 6.68 -32.02 -0.69
N VAL A 153 6.88 -32.35 0.56
CA VAL A 153 6.07 -31.83 1.66
C VAL A 153 6.65 -30.47 2.05
N GLU A 154 5.81 -29.45 2.03
CA GLU A 154 6.12 -28.14 2.55
C GLU A 154 5.56 -28.05 3.98
N GLU A 155 6.45 -28.08 4.95
CA GLU A 155 6.06 -27.94 6.36
C GLU A 155 5.80 -26.45 6.67
N PRO A 156 4.82 -26.12 7.56
CA PRO A 156 4.66 -24.77 8.06
C PRO A 156 5.96 -24.23 8.63
N SER A 157 6.19 -22.93 8.45
CA SER A 157 7.41 -22.25 8.95
C SER A 157 7.48 -22.20 10.49
N THR A 158 6.33 -22.34 11.15
CA THR A 158 6.15 -22.35 12.61
C THR A 158 5.37 -23.59 13.02
N THR A 159 5.73 -24.18 14.16
CA THR A 159 4.98 -25.31 14.73
C THR A 159 4.03 -24.86 15.85
N ILE A 160 3.02 -25.65 16.14
CA ILE A 160 2.10 -25.36 17.25
C ILE A 160 2.82 -25.42 18.62
N GLU A 161 3.82 -26.28 18.76
CA GLU A 161 4.65 -26.39 19.94
C GLU A 161 5.50 -25.12 20.14
N GLU A 162 6.00 -24.53 19.06
CA GLU A 162 6.67 -23.23 19.12
C GLU A 162 5.72 -22.14 19.55
N LEU A 163 4.54 -22.03 18.94
CA LEU A 163 3.53 -21.05 19.37
C LEU A 163 3.13 -21.23 20.84
N GLN A 164 3.02 -22.46 21.34
CA GLN A 164 2.74 -22.75 22.74
C GLN A 164 3.87 -22.37 23.69
N SER A 165 5.11 -22.26 23.19
CA SER A 165 6.27 -21.80 23.95
C SER A 165 6.32 -20.27 24.13
N LEU A 166 5.56 -19.50 23.33
CA LEU A 166 5.52 -18.04 23.32
C LEU A 166 4.71 -17.50 24.50
N THR A 167 5.17 -17.72 25.72
CA THR A 167 4.42 -17.37 26.93
C THR A 167 4.79 -16.05 27.55
N ALA A 168 5.95 -15.49 27.19
CA ALA A 168 6.46 -14.25 27.77
C ALA A 168 6.08 -13.04 26.91
N VAL A 169 5.70 -11.94 27.56
CA VAL A 169 5.59 -10.63 26.91
C VAL A 169 6.97 -9.98 26.89
N LEU A 170 7.64 -10.02 25.75
CA LEU A 170 8.98 -9.42 25.57
C LEU A 170 8.94 -7.90 25.56
N GLY A 171 7.87 -7.33 25.02
CA GLY A 171 7.64 -5.89 24.97
C GLY A 171 6.16 -5.57 24.86
N THR A 172 5.76 -4.48 25.51
CA THR A 172 4.37 -3.99 25.47
C THR A 172 4.35 -2.48 25.46
N TYR A 173 3.39 -1.90 24.75
CA TYR A 173 3.13 -0.47 24.80
C TYR A 173 1.67 -0.15 24.49
N THR A 174 1.19 0.93 25.11
CA THR A 174 -0.19 1.39 24.96
C THR A 174 -0.20 2.90 24.72
N THR A 175 -1.00 3.36 23.76
CA THR A 175 -1.31 4.80 23.61
C THR A 175 -2.81 5.02 23.65
N HIS A 176 -3.20 6.27 23.99
CA HIS A 176 -4.60 6.69 24.02
C HIS A 176 -4.93 7.56 22.82
N TYR A 177 -6.10 7.33 22.20
CA TYR A 177 -6.66 8.15 21.13
C TYR A 177 -8.09 8.60 21.48
N SER A 178 -8.49 9.79 20.99
CA SER A 178 -9.86 10.26 21.18
C SER A 178 -10.84 9.46 20.31
N THR A 179 -11.92 8.99 20.91
CA THR A 179 -13.00 8.27 20.21
C THR A 179 -14.07 9.20 19.63
N SER A 180 -13.93 10.52 19.81
CA SER A 180 -14.90 11.53 19.30
C SER A 180 -14.88 11.64 17.76
N ASN A 181 -13.76 11.31 17.11
CA ASN A 181 -13.67 11.19 15.66
C ASN A 181 -13.83 9.73 15.27
N THR A 182 -15.01 9.39 14.74
CA THR A 182 -15.37 8.00 14.39
C THR A 182 -14.55 7.44 13.21
N ALA A 183 -14.25 8.27 12.20
CA ALA A 183 -13.44 7.88 11.06
C ALA A 183 -12.01 7.52 11.48
N ARG A 184 -11.37 8.40 12.28
CA ARG A 184 -10.04 8.15 12.83
C ARG A 184 -10.01 6.90 13.71
N THR A 185 -11.05 6.71 14.52
CA THR A 185 -11.21 5.52 15.37
C THR A 185 -11.28 4.25 14.54
N ALA A 186 -12.11 4.25 13.47
CA ALA A 186 -12.23 3.12 12.56
C ALA A 186 -10.89 2.78 11.86
N ASN A 187 -10.15 3.78 11.41
CA ASN A 187 -8.83 3.58 10.80
C ASN A 187 -7.82 2.94 11.76
N ILE A 188 -7.77 3.40 13.02
CA ILE A 188 -6.87 2.83 14.04
C ILE A 188 -7.25 1.38 14.34
N GLN A 189 -8.55 1.09 14.48
CA GLN A 189 -9.04 -0.26 14.74
C GLN A 189 -8.75 -1.19 13.57
N ASN A 190 -8.97 -0.74 12.35
CA ASN A 190 -8.72 -1.50 11.12
C ASN A 190 -7.24 -1.87 10.98
N ALA A 191 -6.34 -0.88 11.04
CA ALA A 191 -4.91 -1.14 10.94
C ALA A 191 -4.38 -2.00 12.10
N CYS A 192 -4.90 -1.83 13.32
CA CYS A 192 -4.55 -2.67 14.45
C CYS A 192 -4.95 -4.14 14.22
N ALA A 193 -6.16 -4.37 13.69
CA ALA A 193 -6.66 -5.72 13.41
C ALA A 193 -5.90 -6.42 12.27
N MET A 194 -5.35 -5.67 11.31
CA MET A 194 -4.51 -6.24 10.25
C MET A 194 -3.15 -6.71 10.77
N ILE A 195 -2.63 -6.07 11.83
CA ILE A 195 -1.33 -6.42 12.43
C ILE A 195 -1.49 -7.52 13.49
N ASP A 196 -2.67 -7.60 14.12
CA ASP A 196 -2.94 -8.60 15.17
C ASP A 196 -2.85 -10.03 14.61
N GLY A 197 -2.13 -10.89 15.33
CA GLY A 197 -2.01 -12.29 14.97
C GLY A 197 -0.81 -12.66 14.11
N ILE A 198 0.01 -11.68 13.71
CA ILE A 198 1.19 -11.96 12.88
C ILE A 198 2.28 -12.62 13.72
N SER A 199 2.83 -13.71 13.20
CA SER A 199 4.03 -14.38 13.71
C SER A 199 5.20 -14.10 12.79
N LEU A 200 6.39 -13.96 13.35
CA LEU A 200 7.65 -13.78 12.61
C LEU A 200 8.66 -14.82 13.05
N ALA A 201 9.14 -15.63 12.13
CA ALA A 201 10.23 -16.57 12.36
C ALA A 201 11.56 -15.85 12.65
N PRO A 202 12.58 -16.53 13.22
CA PRO A 202 13.91 -15.98 13.38
C PRO A 202 14.49 -15.43 12.07
N GLY A 203 14.94 -14.17 12.09
CA GLY A 203 15.48 -13.48 10.92
C GLY A 203 14.44 -12.88 9.97
N GLU A 204 13.16 -13.13 10.16
CA GLU A 204 12.09 -12.58 9.35
C GLU A 204 11.86 -11.09 9.66
N SER A 205 11.53 -10.32 8.62
CA SER A 205 11.32 -8.87 8.71
C SER A 205 9.85 -8.51 8.55
N PHE A 206 9.41 -7.54 9.33
CA PHE A 206 8.07 -6.96 9.27
C PHE A 206 8.11 -5.57 8.63
N SER A 207 7.14 -5.29 7.75
CA SER A 207 6.88 -3.97 7.18
C SER A 207 5.46 -3.56 7.53
N THR A 208 5.31 -2.41 8.19
CA THR A 208 3.98 -1.91 8.54
C THR A 208 3.15 -1.60 7.30
N LEU A 209 3.76 -0.95 6.30
CA LEU A 209 3.05 -0.60 5.06
C LEU A 209 2.61 -1.85 4.30
N ASP A 210 3.45 -2.87 4.18
CA ASP A 210 3.11 -4.10 3.43
C ASP A 210 1.85 -4.80 4.01
N VAL A 211 1.64 -4.67 5.34
CA VAL A 211 0.50 -5.27 6.03
C VAL A 211 -0.78 -4.43 5.93
N ILE A 212 -0.68 -3.09 6.05
CA ILE A 212 -1.86 -2.25 6.25
C ILE A 212 -2.28 -1.44 5.02
N THR A 213 -1.55 -1.51 3.90
CA THR A 213 -1.93 -0.83 2.66
C THR A 213 -2.73 -1.72 1.71
N PRO A 214 -3.42 -1.18 0.71
CA PRO A 214 -3.57 0.25 0.37
C PRO A 214 -4.55 0.99 1.29
N PHE A 215 -4.34 2.30 1.48
CA PHE A 215 -5.27 3.14 2.25
C PHE A 215 -6.46 3.57 1.39
N THR A 216 -7.44 2.70 1.26
CA THR A 216 -8.66 2.91 0.45
C THR A 216 -9.91 2.60 1.25
N GLU A 217 -11.06 3.11 0.80
CA GLU A 217 -12.37 2.77 1.38
C GLU A 217 -12.66 1.28 1.26
N GLU A 218 -12.26 0.64 0.16
CA GLU A 218 -12.42 -0.80 -0.08
C GLU A 218 -11.68 -1.64 0.95
N ASN A 219 -10.52 -1.16 1.42
CA ASN A 219 -9.72 -1.78 2.48
C ASN A 219 -10.13 -1.33 3.90
N GLY A 220 -11.30 -0.71 4.03
CA GLY A 220 -11.91 -0.34 5.31
C GLY A 220 -11.44 0.99 5.91
N TYR A 221 -10.69 1.81 5.17
CA TYR A 221 -10.23 3.11 5.65
C TYR A 221 -11.22 4.23 5.34
N GLN A 222 -11.22 5.26 6.18
CA GLN A 222 -12.07 6.44 6.08
C GLN A 222 -11.21 7.71 6.03
N LEU A 223 -11.77 8.79 5.47
CA LEU A 223 -11.12 10.10 5.48
C LEU A 223 -11.06 10.66 6.91
N ALA A 224 -9.87 11.00 7.36
CA ALA A 224 -9.62 11.63 8.66
C ALA A 224 -8.33 12.44 8.62
N GLY A 225 -8.17 13.37 9.58
CA GLY A 225 -7.01 14.26 9.63
C GLY A 225 -5.68 13.52 9.73
N SER A 226 -4.76 13.86 8.83
CA SER A 226 -3.38 13.38 8.73
C SER A 226 -2.41 14.54 8.63
N TYR A 227 -1.17 14.34 9.09
CA TYR A 227 -0.09 15.28 8.84
C TYR A 227 0.48 15.06 7.44
N VAL A 228 0.35 16.08 6.58
CA VAL A 228 0.99 16.10 5.24
C VAL A 228 1.87 17.34 5.15
N GLY A 229 3.18 17.13 5.09
CA GLY A 229 4.13 18.23 5.25
C GLY A 229 4.00 18.89 6.63
N ASN A 230 3.64 20.16 6.66
CA ASN A 230 3.44 20.94 7.89
C ASN A 230 1.96 21.33 8.12
N GLU A 231 1.03 20.63 7.49
CA GLU A 231 -0.41 20.89 7.57
C GLU A 231 -1.17 19.65 8.02
N VAL A 232 -2.39 19.85 8.51
CA VAL A 232 -3.35 18.78 8.79
C VAL A 232 -4.36 18.78 7.66
N VAL A 233 -4.43 17.67 6.92
CA VAL A 233 -5.38 17.46 5.82
C VAL A 233 -6.12 16.15 5.99
N ASP A 234 -7.34 16.07 5.49
CA ASP A 234 -8.07 14.82 5.48
C ASP A 234 -7.54 13.89 4.40
N SER A 235 -7.16 12.67 4.80
CA SER A 235 -6.74 11.61 3.90
C SER A 235 -7.25 10.25 4.39
N PHE A 236 -7.33 9.27 3.49
CA PHE A 236 -7.60 7.89 3.89
C PHE A 236 -6.52 7.39 4.84
N GLY A 237 -6.92 6.69 5.90
CA GLY A 237 -6.00 6.18 6.90
C GLY A 237 -5.53 7.23 7.93
N GLY A 238 -6.16 8.41 8.03
CA GLY A 238 -5.84 9.37 9.10
C GLY A 238 -5.91 8.72 10.48
N GLY A 239 -4.78 8.79 11.23
CA GLY A 239 -4.61 8.17 12.56
C GLY A 239 -3.70 6.94 12.59
N ILE A 240 -3.36 6.32 11.46
CA ILE A 240 -2.56 5.08 11.40
C ILE A 240 -1.12 5.25 11.92
N CYS A 241 -0.53 6.44 11.84
CA CYS A 241 0.78 6.69 12.45
C CYS A 241 0.78 6.47 13.98
N GLN A 242 -0.37 6.53 14.64
CA GLN A 242 -0.46 6.16 16.05
C GLN A 242 -0.38 4.64 16.23
N VAL A 243 -0.87 3.86 15.26
CA VAL A 243 -0.73 2.39 15.24
C VAL A 243 0.74 2.00 15.11
N SER A 244 1.43 2.52 14.09
CA SER A 244 2.87 2.25 13.88
C SER A 244 3.73 2.74 15.05
N THR A 245 3.42 3.89 15.64
CA THR A 245 4.12 4.40 16.84
C THR A 245 3.92 3.51 18.06
N THR A 246 2.71 2.99 18.26
CA THR A 246 2.43 2.10 19.40
C THR A 246 3.16 0.77 19.22
N LEU A 247 3.13 0.21 18.00
CA LEU A 247 3.87 -0.99 17.64
C LEU A 247 5.39 -0.79 17.80
N TYR A 248 5.94 0.32 17.27
CA TYR A 248 7.35 0.68 17.44
C TYR A 248 7.80 0.63 18.90
N ASN A 249 7.00 1.22 19.79
CA ASN A 249 7.33 1.24 21.21
C ASN A 249 7.25 -0.14 21.88
N ALA A 250 6.38 -1.03 21.44
CA ALA A 250 6.38 -2.43 21.88
C ALA A 250 7.61 -3.18 21.36
N VAL A 251 7.95 -2.99 20.08
CA VAL A 251 9.10 -3.62 19.39
C VAL A 251 10.43 -3.26 20.05
N ILE A 252 10.69 -1.96 20.32
CA ILE A 252 11.96 -1.55 20.96
C ILE A 252 12.09 -2.07 22.40
N ARG A 253 10.96 -2.26 23.11
CA ARG A 253 10.96 -2.86 24.47
C ARG A 253 11.18 -4.37 24.44
N ALA A 254 10.78 -5.01 23.35
CA ALA A 254 11.14 -6.39 23.05
C ALA A 254 12.61 -6.53 22.59
N GLU A 255 13.30 -5.42 22.37
CA GLU A 255 14.67 -5.32 21.86
C GLU A 255 14.87 -5.95 20.47
N LEU A 256 13.80 -5.92 19.63
CA LEU A 256 13.90 -6.34 18.24
C LEU A 256 14.65 -5.29 17.41
N GLU A 257 15.28 -5.73 16.32
CA GLU A 257 16.09 -4.88 15.45
C GLU A 257 15.21 -3.98 14.58
N VAL A 258 15.20 -2.68 14.85
CA VAL A 258 14.53 -1.67 14.02
C VAL A 258 15.38 -1.37 12.79
N THR A 259 14.89 -1.72 11.61
CA THR A 259 15.59 -1.53 10.33
C THR A 259 15.18 -0.26 9.59
N MET A 260 13.96 0.27 9.88
CA MET A 260 13.49 1.52 9.32
C MET A 260 12.55 2.24 10.29
N ARG A 261 12.78 3.52 10.49
CA ARG A 261 11.91 4.38 11.32
C ARG A 261 12.07 5.84 10.93
N TYR A 262 10.97 6.56 10.83
CA TYR A 262 10.92 8.01 10.63
C TYR A 262 10.16 8.68 11.77
N ASN A 263 10.57 9.89 12.18
CA ASN A 263 9.74 10.70 13.05
C ASN A 263 8.76 11.56 12.23
N HIS A 264 7.69 12.04 12.87
CA HIS A 264 6.78 12.98 12.22
C HIS A 264 7.47 14.32 11.95
N SER A 265 6.98 15.05 10.95
CA SER A 265 7.45 16.42 10.66
C SER A 265 7.16 17.40 11.79
N MET A 266 6.07 17.22 12.54
CA MET A 266 5.67 17.98 13.71
C MET A 266 5.48 17.04 14.91
N SER A 267 5.66 17.55 16.14
CA SER A 267 5.50 16.74 17.35
C SER A 267 4.07 16.24 17.51
N VAL A 268 3.92 14.99 17.93
CA VAL A 268 2.64 14.36 18.28
C VAL A 268 2.45 14.36 19.80
N SER A 269 1.22 14.29 20.26
CA SER A 269 0.88 14.44 21.69
C SER A 269 0.66 13.10 22.42
N TYR A 270 0.65 11.98 21.71
CA TYR A 270 0.32 10.67 22.30
C TYR A 270 1.55 9.84 22.71
N VAL A 271 2.75 10.34 22.43
CA VAL A 271 4.05 9.80 22.90
C VAL A 271 5.03 10.93 23.17
N ASP A 272 6.09 10.64 23.90
CA ASP A 272 7.21 11.55 24.11
C ASP A 272 7.99 11.80 22.82
N LEU A 273 8.73 12.91 22.77
CA LEU A 273 9.58 13.24 21.61
C LEU A 273 10.60 12.13 21.34
N SER A 274 10.87 11.85 20.08
CA SER A 274 11.73 10.75 19.60
C SER A 274 11.21 9.33 19.86
N ALA A 275 10.02 9.17 20.46
CA ALA A 275 9.36 7.88 20.66
C ALA A 275 8.29 7.58 19.61
N ASP A 276 8.16 8.40 18.58
CA ASP A 276 7.20 8.22 17.49
C ASP A 276 7.79 7.46 16.29
N ALA A 277 6.92 6.86 15.49
CA ALA A 277 7.25 6.25 14.20
C ALA A 277 6.18 6.62 13.18
N ALA A 278 6.51 7.53 12.28
CA ALA A 278 5.64 7.99 11.20
C ALA A 278 5.72 7.06 9.98
N ILE A 279 4.60 6.85 9.32
CA ILE A 279 4.51 6.10 8.07
C ILE A 279 3.73 6.91 7.02
N ALA A 280 4.11 6.76 5.75
CA ALA A 280 3.45 7.43 4.63
C ALA A 280 3.69 6.64 3.33
N GLU A 281 2.63 6.04 2.79
CA GLU A 281 2.67 5.22 1.57
C GLU A 281 3.25 6.00 0.38
N SER A 282 2.79 7.25 0.16
CA SER A 282 3.19 8.08 -0.98
C SER A 282 4.69 8.42 -1.04
N SER A 283 5.38 8.40 0.10
CA SER A 283 6.81 8.70 0.22
C SER A 283 7.67 7.48 0.59
N GLY A 284 7.05 6.30 0.75
CA GLY A 284 7.75 5.09 1.18
C GLY A 284 8.32 5.17 2.60
N MET A 285 7.83 6.11 3.42
CA MET A 285 8.18 6.16 4.84
C MET A 285 7.48 5.03 5.56
N ASP A 286 8.24 4.11 6.12
CA ASP A 286 7.72 2.91 6.76
C ASP A 286 8.32 2.71 8.16
N PHE A 287 7.67 1.89 8.95
CA PHE A 287 8.25 1.32 10.15
C PHE A 287 8.51 -0.16 9.91
N ARG A 288 9.79 -0.54 9.95
CA ARG A 288 10.25 -1.91 9.71
C ARG A 288 11.14 -2.39 10.84
N PHE A 289 11.04 -3.67 11.15
CA PHE A 289 11.90 -4.33 12.11
C PHE A 289 12.11 -5.80 11.71
N THR A 290 13.13 -6.42 12.28
CA THR A 290 13.47 -7.83 12.08
C THR A 290 13.41 -8.57 13.41
N ASN A 291 12.89 -9.79 13.40
CA ASN A 291 13.00 -10.69 14.52
C ASN A 291 14.45 -11.19 14.61
N ASN A 292 15.25 -10.54 15.42
CA ASN A 292 16.66 -10.89 15.68
C ASN A 292 16.84 -11.89 16.83
N THR A 293 15.77 -12.54 17.27
CA THR A 293 15.84 -13.61 18.29
C THR A 293 15.99 -14.98 17.63
N ASP A 294 16.32 -15.99 18.43
CA ASP A 294 16.43 -17.38 17.97
C ASP A 294 15.08 -18.12 17.94
N TYR A 295 13.98 -17.43 18.26
CA TYR A 295 12.66 -18.00 18.40
C TYR A 295 11.64 -17.18 17.61
N THR A 296 10.54 -17.82 17.19
CA THR A 296 9.38 -17.12 16.64
C THR A 296 8.85 -16.10 17.65
N ILE A 297 8.38 -14.94 17.16
CA ILE A 297 7.64 -13.95 17.94
C ILE A 297 6.21 -13.84 17.41
N TYR A 298 5.29 -13.43 18.30
CA TYR A 298 3.89 -13.21 17.94
C TYR A 298 3.47 -11.80 18.35
N ILE A 299 2.78 -11.10 17.47
CA ILE A 299 2.28 -9.74 17.68
C ILE A 299 0.79 -9.82 18.03
N GLU A 300 0.43 -9.41 19.24
CA GLU A 300 -0.96 -9.18 19.63
C GLU A 300 -1.25 -7.68 19.56
N GLY A 301 -2.29 -7.29 18.82
CA GLY A 301 -2.76 -5.92 18.73
C GLY A 301 -4.24 -5.84 19.09
N TYR A 302 -4.61 -4.95 20.00
CA TYR A 302 -6.02 -4.73 20.32
C TYR A 302 -6.34 -3.28 20.67
N THR A 303 -7.60 -2.93 20.49
CA THR A 303 -8.15 -1.63 20.87
C THR A 303 -9.26 -1.80 21.90
N THR A 304 -9.50 -0.74 22.68
CA THR A 304 -10.57 -0.71 23.66
C THR A 304 -11.64 0.33 23.31
N SER A 305 -12.86 0.14 23.80
CA SER A 305 -13.95 1.13 23.63
C SER A 305 -13.66 2.49 24.28
N SER A 306 -12.71 2.55 25.22
CA SER A 306 -12.25 3.77 25.88
C SER A 306 -11.12 4.47 25.13
N GLY A 307 -10.75 4.02 23.91
CA GLY A 307 -9.78 4.69 23.06
C GLY A 307 -8.31 4.36 23.35
N TYR A 308 -8.02 3.17 23.84
CA TYR A 308 -6.65 2.69 23.97
C TYR A 308 -6.33 1.71 22.85
N ILE A 309 -5.12 1.80 22.31
CA ILE A 309 -4.50 0.81 21.44
C ILE A 309 -3.27 0.25 22.14
N THR A 310 -3.13 -1.07 22.16
CA THR A 310 -2.03 -1.79 22.78
C THR A 310 -1.44 -2.80 21.81
N PHE A 311 -0.12 -2.90 21.77
CA PHE A 311 0.60 -4.01 21.16
C PHE A 311 1.42 -4.73 22.23
N ASN A 312 1.39 -6.06 22.18
CA ASN A 312 2.22 -6.97 22.95
C ASN A 312 3.04 -7.82 21.97
N ILE A 313 4.32 -7.92 22.21
CA ILE A 313 5.21 -8.85 21.49
C ILE A 313 5.44 -10.04 22.40
N TYR A 314 4.91 -11.20 22.02
CA TYR A 314 5.13 -12.45 22.72
C TYR A 314 6.30 -13.20 22.12
N GLY A 315 7.01 -13.95 22.96
CA GLY A 315 8.14 -14.75 22.55
C GLY A 315 8.67 -15.61 23.69
N VAL A 316 9.87 -16.14 23.50
CA VAL A 316 10.63 -16.85 24.53
C VAL A 316 11.55 -15.86 25.24
N GLU A 317 11.35 -15.65 26.54
CA GLU A 317 12.20 -14.75 27.31
C GLU A 317 13.56 -15.40 27.57
N THR A 318 14.60 -14.83 26.99
CA THR A 318 15.98 -15.28 27.12
C THR A 318 16.86 -14.30 27.92
N ARG A 319 16.32 -13.12 28.24
CA ARG A 319 17.03 -12.08 29.00
C ARG A 319 16.99 -12.42 30.49
N ASP A 320 18.01 -11.97 31.21
CA ASP A 320 18.08 -12.16 32.65
C ASP A 320 16.87 -11.51 33.35
N ALA A 321 16.25 -12.20 34.29
CA ALA A 321 15.01 -11.78 34.97
C ALA A 321 15.15 -10.45 35.75
N ASN A 322 16.36 -10.06 36.11
CA ASN A 322 16.68 -8.82 36.81
C ASN A 322 17.17 -7.69 35.89
N ARG A 323 17.15 -7.94 34.55
CA ARG A 323 17.49 -6.97 33.52
C ARG A 323 16.22 -6.26 33.06
N VAL A 324 16.25 -4.94 33.12
CA VAL A 324 15.12 -4.08 32.69
C VAL A 324 15.62 -3.07 31.65
N VAL A 325 14.87 -2.93 30.57
CA VAL A 325 15.13 -1.95 29.51
C VAL A 325 14.04 -0.88 29.56
N THR A 326 14.48 0.37 29.63
CA THR A 326 13.60 1.56 29.61
C THR A 326 14.06 2.55 28.54
N PHE A 327 13.13 3.39 28.10
CA PHE A 327 13.39 4.44 27.11
C PHE A 327 12.99 5.80 27.70
N GLU A 328 13.90 6.77 27.62
CA GLU A 328 13.71 8.12 28.13
C GLU A 328 13.94 9.14 27.02
N SER A 329 12.99 10.05 26.84
CA SER A 329 13.11 11.17 25.89
C SER A 329 13.86 12.33 26.53
N GLU A 330 14.80 12.93 25.80
CA GLU A 330 15.49 14.16 26.16
C GLU A 330 15.28 15.22 25.08
N THR A 331 14.74 16.37 25.45
CA THR A 331 14.64 17.52 24.56
C THR A 331 15.96 18.27 24.51
N LEU A 332 16.56 18.37 23.32
CA LEU A 332 17.85 19.06 23.12
C LEU A 332 17.65 20.52 22.82
N THR A 333 16.67 20.87 21.96
CA THR A 333 16.33 22.25 21.63
C THR A 333 14.82 22.42 21.54
N THR A 334 14.37 23.65 21.82
CA THR A 334 12.97 24.06 21.65
C THR A 334 12.93 25.34 20.83
N THR A 335 12.16 25.35 19.75
CA THR A 335 11.94 26.51 18.90
C THR A 335 10.46 26.88 18.99
N PRO A 336 10.08 27.91 19.76
CA PRO A 336 8.69 28.32 19.89
C PRO A 336 8.05 28.60 18.52
N SER A 337 6.74 28.39 18.42
CA SER A 337 5.98 28.83 17.25
C SER A 337 6.01 30.37 17.19
N GLU A 338 6.53 30.90 16.10
CA GLU A 338 6.64 32.31 15.83
C GLU A 338 6.10 32.68 14.46
N GLY A 339 5.52 33.90 14.35
CA GLY A 339 4.95 34.40 13.11
C GLY A 339 3.50 33.96 12.88
N ILE A 340 2.90 34.62 11.89
CA ILE A 340 1.55 34.33 11.41
C ILE A 340 1.62 34.10 9.91
N THR A 341 0.98 33.05 9.42
CA THR A 341 0.71 32.82 8.00
C THR A 341 -0.75 33.11 7.76
N VAL A 342 -1.06 34.06 6.89
CA VAL A 342 -2.44 34.38 6.51
C VAL A 342 -2.79 33.63 5.23
N LYS A 343 -3.95 32.96 5.22
CA LYS A 343 -4.54 32.28 4.05
C LYS A 343 -5.91 32.88 3.76
N GLU A 344 -6.21 33.06 2.50
CA GLU A 344 -7.54 33.44 2.02
C GLU A 344 -8.36 32.19 1.71
N ASP A 345 -9.65 32.24 2.06
CA ASP A 345 -10.59 31.20 1.71
C ASP A 345 -11.87 31.80 1.11
N ALA A 346 -12.03 31.64 -0.19
CA ALA A 346 -13.18 32.14 -0.93
C ALA A 346 -14.47 31.34 -0.69
N SER A 347 -14.41 30.21 0.01
CA SER A 347 -15.59 29.44 0.42
C SER A 347 -16.18 29.94 1.74
N LEU A 348 -15.41 30.67 2.54
CA LEU A 348 -15.81 31.25 3.80
C LEU A 348 -16.30 32.69 3.58
N ALA A 349 -17.42 33.05 4.24
CA ALA A 349 -17.96 34.41 4.19
C ALA A 349 -16.96 35.44 4.73
N VAL A 350 -16.90 36.61 4.11
CA VAL A 350 -16.13 37.75 4.62
C VAL A 350 -16.53 38.06 6.07
N GLY A 351 -15.52 38.27 6.93
CA GLY A 351 -15.73 38.41 8.38
C GLY A 351 -15.45 37.15 9.18
N THR A 352 -15.36 35.98 8.50
CA THR A 352 -14.92 34.74 9.13
C THR A 352 -13.40 34.77 9.28
N VAL A 353 -12.90 34.50 10.48
CA VAL A 353 -11.47 34.39 10.78
C VAL A 353 -11.27 33.16 11.62
N GLU A 354 -10.62 32.15 11.05
CA GLU A 354 -10.25 30.91 11.72
C GLU A 354 -8.76 30.96 12.09
N VAL A 355 -8.44 30.54 13.31
CA VAL A 355 -7.07 30.57 13.81
C VAL A 355 -6.64 29.17 14.21
N THR A 356 -5.64 28.64 13.51
CA THR A 356 -4.99 27.39 13.86
C THR A 356 -3.63 27.69 14.46
N SER A 357 -3.44 27.30 15.73
CA SER A 357 -2.17 27.51 16.44
C SER A 357 -1.03 26.78 15.74
N GLY A 358 0.12 27.42 15.63
CA GLY A 358 1.32 26.80 15.12
C GLY A 358 1.92 25.78 16.10
N TYR A 359 2.84 24.98 15.63
CA TYR A 359 3.54 23.96 16.40
C TYR A 359 4.92 24.46 16.84
N THR A 360 5.28 24.18 18.08
CA THR A 360 6.66 24.35 18.57
C THR A 360 7.56 23.31 17.93
N GLY A 361 8.69 23.75 17.40
CA GLY A 361 9.73 22.85 16.88
C GLY A 361 10.63 22.33 17.99
N TYR A 362 11.15 21.13 17.79
CA TYR A 362 12.04 20.47 18.75
C TYR A 362 13.15 19.71 18.03
N THR A 363 14.32 19.61 18.67
CA THR A 363 15.23 18.49 18.47
C THR A 363 15.26 17.68 19.76
N ALA A 364 15.20 16.36 19.64
CA ALA A 364 15.16 15.47 20.78
C ALA A 364 15.91 14.16 20.49
N GLN A 365 16.27 13.45 21.52
CA GLN A 365 16.82 12.09 21.43
C GLN A 365 16.11 11.15 22.39
N LEU A 366 16.10 9.88 22.05
CA LEU A 366 15.57 8.80 22.86
C LEU A 366 16.75 8.00 23.40
N TRP A 367 16.84 7.88 24.70
CA TRP A 367 17.82 7.06 25.39
C TRP A 367 17.28 5.65 25.58
N LYS A 368 18.10 4.64 25.29
CA LYS A 368 17.90 3.28 25.77
C LYS A 368 18.74 3.10 27.03
N ILE A 369 18.09 2.70 28.11
CA ILE A 369 18.72 2.51 29.43
C ILE A 369 18.50 1.08 29.85
N VAL A 370 19.58 0.40 30.16
CA VAL A 370 19.57 -0.97 30.67
C VAL A 370 19.98 -0.94 32.13
N THR A 371 19.15 -1.53 33.00
CA THR A 371 19.46 -1.72 34.40
C THR A 371 19.50 -3.21 34.74
N VAL A 372 20.43 -3.62 35.60
CA VAL A 372 20.51 -4.99 36.13
C VAL A 372 20.55 -4.88 37.65
N ASP A 373 19.65 -5.62 38.31
CA ASP A 373 19.46 -5.52 39.78
C ASP A 373 19.15 -4.09 40.26
N GLY A 374 18.50 -3.28 39.41
CA GLY A 374 18.20 -1.86 39.70
C GLY A 374 19.37 -0.90 39.57
N VAL A 375 20.53 -1.34 39.10
CA VAL A 375 21.71 -0.52 38.81
C VAL A 375 21.81 -0.29 37.30
N GLU A 376 21.99 0.97 36.88
CA GLU A 376 22.19 1.32 35.46
C GLU A 376 23.52 0.70 34.98
N GLU A 377 23.43 -0.18 33.98
CA GLU A 377 24.54 -0.85 33.33
C GLU A 377 24.99 -0.11 32.07
N SER A 378 24.01 0.35 31.28
CA SER A 378 24.29 1.14 30.08
C SER A 378 23.21 2.19 29.81
N ARG A 379 23.64 3.27 29.17
CA ARG A 379 22.78 4.35 28.65
C ARG A 379 23.32 4.78 27.29
N GLU A 380 22.55 4.61 26.25
CA GLU A 380 22.96 4.95 24.89
C GLU A 380 21.87 5.73 24.15
N VAL A 381 22.26 6.61 23.23
CA VAL A 381 21.31 7.29 22.35
C VAL A 381 20.77 6.29 21.34
N PHE A 382 19.51 5.96 21.47
CA PHE A 382 18.83 4.98 20.61
C PHE A 382 18.45 5.60 19.26
N ASN A 383 17.88 6.81 19.26
CA ASN A 383 17.61 7.59 18.05
C ASN A 383 17.57 9.09 18.34
N GLN A 384 17.53 9.89 17.27
CA GLN A 384 17.34 11.33 17.31
C GLN A 384 16.24 11.75 16.35
N SER A 385 15.54 12.84 16.67
CA SER A 385 14.43 13.36 15.89
C SER A 385 14.45 14.88 15.84
N THR A 386 13.99 15.42 14.71
CA THR A 386 13.79 16.86 14.52
C THR A 386 12.34 17.10 14.12
N TYR A 387 11.66 17.97 14.85
CA TYR A 387 10.29 18.38 14.59
C TYR A 387 10.27 19.84 14.18
N ASN A 388 9.58 20.13 13.07
CA ASN A 388 9.53 21.46 12.52
C ASN A 388 8.64 22.37 13.36
N MET A 389 9.09 23.62 13.54
CA MET A 389 8.24 24.70 14.00
C MET A 389 7.33 25.13 12.83
N THR A 390 6.07 25.41 13.13
CA THR A 390 5.15 26.05 12.19
C THR A 390 4.57 27.31 12.79
N PRO A 391 4.35 28.39 11.99
CA PRO A 391 3.67 29.60 12.45
C PRO A 391 2.18 29.33 12.71
N THR A 392 1.53 30.25 13.42
CA THR A 392 0.07 30.29 13.52
C THR A 392 -0.54 30.59 12.15
N THR A 393 -1.49 29.77 11.70
CA THR A 393 -2.24 30.01 10.46
C THR A 393 -3.54 30.73 10.76
N VAL A 394 -3.79 31.85 10.06
CA VAL A 394 -5.02 32.62 10.13
C VAL A 394 -5.71 32.52 8.78
N THR A 395 -6.82 31.78 8.72
CA THR A 395 -7.64 31.66 7.50
C THR A 395 -8.73 32.73 7.55
N VAL A 396 -8.79 33.56 6.52
CA VAL A 396 -9.70 34.70 6.40
C VAL A 396 -10.68 34.43 5.25
N GLY A 397 -11.98 34.46 5.59
CA GLY A 397 -13.04 34.32 4.60
C GLY A 397 -13.08 35.53 3.66
N THR A 398 -13.14 35.28 2.34
CA THR A 398 -13.17 36.29 1.29
C THR A 398 -14.40 36.22 0.39
N ALA A 399 -15.39 35.36 0.69
CA ALA A 399 -16.67 35.36 0.01
C ALA A 399 -17.49 36.59 0.44
N GLY A 400 -17.54 37.61 -0.41
CA GLY A 400 -18.22 38.90 -0.15
C GLY A 400 -17.34 40.09 -0.53
N THR A 401 -17.65 41.26 0.03
CA THR A 401 -16.89 42.48 -0.23
C THR A 401 -15.63 42.54 0.64
N VAL A 402 -14.48 42.26 0.01
CA VAL A 402 -13.17 42.42 0.64
C VAL A 402 -12.78 43.89 0.57
N THR A 403 -12.54 44.53 1.74
CA THR A 403 -12.15 45.96 1.83
C THR A 403 -10.64 46.11 1.80
N ASP A 404 -10.15 47.29 1.35
CA ASP A 404 -8.70 47.62 1.36
C ASP A 404 -8.13 47.51 2.78
N GLU A 405 -8.91 47.88 3.83
CA GLU A 405 -8.53 47.75 5.24
C GLU A 405 -8.28 46.28 5.64
N LEU A 406 -9.10 45.35 5.11
CA LEU A 406 -8.91 43.93 5.36
C LEU A 406 -7.67 43.40 4.66
N LEU A 407 -7.40 43.82 3.41
CA LEU A 407 -6.20 43.43 2.68
C LEU A 407 -4.93 43.94 3.38
N GLU A 408 -4.90 45.20 3.80
CA GLU A 408 -3.78 45.78 4.55
C GLU A 408 -3.56 45.06 5.90
N ALA A 409 -4.64 44.70 6.59
CA ALA A 409 -4.54 43.93 7.83
C ALA A 409 -3.98 42.54 7.62
N MET A 410 -4.41 41.86 6.54
CA MET A 410 -3.89 40.52 6.16
C MET A 410 -2.40 40.58 5.80
N GLU A 411 -1.96 41.58 5.04
CA GLU A 411 -0.54 41.82 4.74
C GLU A 411 0.31 42.10 5.98
N SER A 412 -0.26 42.77 6.98
CA SER A 412 0.44 43.07 8.23
C SER A 412 0.75 41.83 9.08
N GLY A 413 -0.08 40.80 8.97
CA GLY A 413 0.00 39.60 9.80
C GLY A 413 -0.37 39.86 11.28
N ASP A 414 -1.00 41.00 11.60
CA ASP A 414 -1.48 41.27 12.94
C ASP A 414 -2.89 40.69 13.15
N LEU A 415 -2.99 39.68 14.01
CA LEU A 415 -4.22 38.93 14.24
C LEU A 415 -5.38 39.83 14.73
N ASP A 416 -5.11 40.81 15.59
CA ASP A 416 -6.15 41.68 16.13
C ASP A 416 -6.61 42.70 15.07
N ALA A 417 -5.69 43.18 14.24
CA ALA A 417 -6.01 44.00 13.07
C ALA A 417 -6.85 43.21 12.06
N ILE A 418 -6.46 41.97 11.71
CA ILE A 418 -7.20 41.08 10.82
C ILE A 418 -8.62 40.84 11.31
N LYS A 419 -8.81 40.47 12.58
CA LYS A 419 -10.14 40.24 13.17
C LYS A 419 -11.01 41.50 13.13
N THR A 420 -10.42 42.65 13.40
CA THR A 420 -11.14 43.94 13.40
C THR A 420 -11.56 44.31 11.99
N ALA A 421 -10.64 44.24 11.03
CA ALA A 421 -10.91 44.56 9.63
C ALA A 421 -11.91 43.59 9.00
N ALA A 422 -11.82 42.28 9.33
CA ALA A 422 -12.76 41.29 8.88
C ALA A 422 -14.20 41.57 9.40
N ALA A 423 -14.33 41.94 10.68
CA ALA A 423 -15.61 42.31 11.23
C ALA A 423 -16.20 43.60 10.58
N ASN A 424 -15.35 44.57 10.27
CA ASN A 424 -15.75 45.78 9.55
C ASN A 424 -16.19 45.46 8.11
N ALA A 425 -15.48 44.59 7.41
CA ALA A 425 -15.83 44.17 6.05
C ALA A 425 -17.17 43.40 6.04
N ALA A 426 -17.42 42.54 7.01
CA ALA A 426 -18.71 41.87 7.17
C ALA A 426 -19.86 42.83 7.39
N ALA A 427 -19.64 43.86 8.26
CA ALA A 427 -20.63 44.91 8.51
C ALA A 427 -20.90 45.75 7.24
N ALA A 428 -19.87 46.05 6.45
CA ALA A 428 -20.00 46.77 5.19
C ALA A 428 -20.80 45.94 4.14
N THR A 429 -20.54 44.65 4.07
CA THR A 429 -21.27 43.71 3.20
C THR A 429 -22.74 43.65 3.58
N SER A 430 -23.05 43.49 4.89
CA SER A 430 -24.43 43.45 5.39
C SER A 430 -25.19 44.75 5.15
N THR A 431 -24.52 45.91 5.27
CA THR A 431 -25.12 47.20 4.99
C THR A 431 -25.42 47.34 3.49
N SER A 432 -24.51 46.94 2.62
CA SER A 432 -24.68 46.98 1.17
C SER A 432 -25.84 46.08 0.71
N GLU A 433 -25.97 44.88 1.32
CA GLU A 433 -27.09 43.96 1.04
C GLU A 433 -28.44 44.55 1.49
N GLN A 434 -28.48 45.20 2.65
CA GLN A 434 -29.70 45.87 3.15
C GLN A 434 -30.08 47.06 2.28
N ASP A 435 -29.10 47.91 1.88
CA ASP A 435 -29.36 49.04 0.99
C ASP A 435 -29.91 48.59 -0.37
N ALA A 436 -29.37 47.47 -0.93
CA ALA A 436 -29.86 46.88 -2.17
C ALA A 436 -31.30 46.32 -2.03
N LEU A 437 -31.60 45.72 -0.88
CA LEU A 437 -32.96 45.23 -0.56
C LEU A 437 -33.95 46.37 -0.38
N ASP A 438 -33.55 47.46 0.27
CA ASP A 438 -34.38 48.65 0.45
C ASP A 438 -34.65 49.35 -0.89
N GLU A 439 -33.67 49.46 -1.78
CA GLU A 439 -33.80 49.98 -3.15
C GLU A 439 -34.77 49.11 -3.98
N LEU A 440 -34.59 47.78 -3.91
CA LEU A 440 -35.48 46.83 -4.62
C LEU A 440 -36.91 46.93 -4.11
N THR A 441 -37.08 47.10 -2.79
CA THR A 441 -38.39 47.26 -2.18
C THR A 441 -39.07 48.57 -2.64
N ALA A 442 -38.30 49.67 -2.72
CA ALA A 442 -38.80 50.96 -3.22
C ALA A 442 -39.20 50.86 -4.70
N LEU A 443 -38.40 50.23 -5.55
CA LEU A 443 -38.73 49.99 -6.98
C LEU A 443 -40.00 49.13 -7.15
N ALA A 444 -40.13 48.08 -6.37
CA ALA A 444 -41.31 47.21 -6.39
C ALA A 444 -42.56 47.97 -5.96
N GLN A 445 -42.47 48.84 -4.96
CA GLN A 445 -43.57 49.69 -4.52
C GLN A 445 -43.97 50.73 -5.58
N GLU A 446 -43.02 51.38 -6.24
CA GLU A 446 -43.26 52.36 -7.30
C GLU A 446 -43.97 51.69 -8.48
N ALA A 447 -43.53 50.47 -8.90
CA ALA A 447 -44.15 49.70 -9.94
C ALA A 447 -45.60 49.31 -9.60
N ALA A 448 -45.87 48.93 -8.35
CA ALA A 448 -47.18 48.61 -7.85
C ALA A 448 -48.11 49.84 -7.88
N ASP A 449 -47.67 50.99 -7.40
CA ASP A 449 -48.44 52.23 -7.35
C ASP A 449 -48.78 52.73 -8.75
N ALA A 450 -47.83 52.64 -9.71
CA ALA A 450 -48.05 52.98 -11.12
C ALA A 450 -49.07 52.07 -11.78
N ALA A 451 -49.00 50.77 -11.59
CA ALA A 451 -49.95 49.80 -12.15
C ALA A 451 -51.36 49.99 -11.56
N TYR A 452 -51.45 50.24 -10.27
CA TYR A 452 -52.72 50.54 -9.60
C TYR A 452 -53.40 51.78 -10.19
N ALA A 453 -52.64 52.86 -10.31
CA ALA A 453 -53.14 54.11 -10.88
C ALA A 453 -53.60 53.96 -12.33
N ALA A 454 -52.84 53.22 -13.14
CA ALA A 454 -53.18 52.93 -14.55
C ALA A 454 -54.47 52.12 -14.66
N ALA A 455 -54.66 51.10 -13.87
CA ALA A 455 -55.85 50.25 -13.86
C ALA A 455 -57.11 51.03 -13.48
N LEU A 456 -57.00 51.89 -12.50
CA LEU A 456 -58.12 52.78 -12.15
C LEU A 456 -58.45 53.80 -13.25
N ALA A 457 -57.45 54.33 -13.93
CA ALA A 457 -57.65 55.24 -15.08
C ALA A 457 -58.32 54.57 -16.26
N GLU A 458 -58.13 53.24 -16.43
CA GLU A 458 -58.82 52.41 -17.43
C GLU A 458 -60.25 52.02 -17.00
N GLY A 459 -60.69 52.40 -15.80
CA GLY A 459 -62.01 52.14 -15.27
C GLY A 459 -62.25 50.74 -14.72
N LYS A 460 -61.19 50.05 -14.38
CA LYS A 460 -61.22 48.75 -13.68
C LYS A 460 -61.65 48.92 -12.23
N ASP A 461 -62.24 47.89 -11.63
CA ASP A 461 -62.59 47.92 -10.21
C ASP A 461 -61.34 47.84 -9.32
N THR A 462 -61.46 48.17 -8.05
CA THR A 462 -60.37 48.26 -7.08
C THR A 462 -59.71 46.89 -6.84
N THR A 463 -60.43 45.77 -7.00
CA THR A 463 -59.89 44.44 -6.80
C THR A 463 -58.93 44.07 -7.93
N THR A 464 -59.37 44.31 -9.17
CA THR A 464 -58.54 44.10 -10.38
C THR A 464 -57.32 45.03 -10.37
N ALA A 465 -57.47 46.30 -9.92
CA ALA A 465 -56.35 47.24 -9.80
C ALA A 465 -55.30 46.78 -8.77
N LEU A 466 -55.73 46.19 -7.65
CA LEU A 466 -54.82 45.63 -6.65
C LEU A 466 -54.08 44.37 -7.15
N GLU A 467 -54.73 43.51 -7.91
CA GLU A 467 -54.11 42.33 -8.51
C GLU A 467 -53.02 42.73 -9.52
N GLU A 468 -53.29 43.74 -10.37
CA GLU A 468 -52.31 44.30 -11.31
C GLU A 468 -51.12 44.97 -10.62
N ALA A 469 -51.35 45.69 -9.54
CA ALA A 469 -50.33 46.27 -8.70
C ALA A 469 -49.39 45.18 -8.08
N GLN A 470 -50.00 44.15 -7.50
CA GLN A 470 -49.22 43.05 -6.94
C GLN A 470 -48.40 42.27 -8.01
N ALA A 471 -48.99 42.10 -9.21
CA ALA A 471 -48.27 41.47 -10.33
C ALA A 471 -47.06 42.33 -10.78
N ALA A 472 -47.19 43.66 -10.82
CA ALA A 472 -46.12 44.58 -11.16
C ALA A 472 -44.98 44.55 -10.11
N ALA A 473 -45.31 44.57 -8.84
CA ALA A 473 -44.30 44.43 -7.76
C ALA A 473 -43.56 43.09 -7.87
N ASN A 474 -44.27 41.99 -8.04
CA ASN A 474 -43.67 40.66 -8.16
C ASN A 474 -42.77 40.56 -9.41
N ALA A 475 -43.08 41.25 -10.50
CA ALA A 475 -42.23 41.27 -11.71
C ALA A 475 -40.88 41.97 -11.47
N VAL A 476 -40.86 43.05 -10.68
CA VAL A 476 -39.62 43.73 -10.31
C VAL A 476 -38.74 42.80 -9.49
N VAL A 477 -39.30 42.15 -8.46
CA VAL A 477 -38.54 41.20 -7.62
C VAL A 477 -38.00 40.01 -8.42
N ALA A 478 -38.81 39.45 -9.32
CA ALA A 478 -38.39 38.34 -10.18
C ALA A 478 -37.27 38.74 -11.18
N SER A 479 -37.33 40.00 -11.68
CA SER A 479 -36.30 40.53 -12.58
C SER A 479 -34.97 40.72 -11.85
N ALA A 480 -34.98 41.15 -10.60
CA ALA A 480 -33.76 41.26 -9.76
C ALA A 480 -33.14 39.88 -9.46
N ALA A 481 -33.97 38.88 -9.16
CA ALA A 481 -33.50 37.52 -8.91
C ALA A 481 -32.81 36.87 -10.12
N THR A 482 -33.34 37.10 -11.35
CA THR A 482 -32.71 36.60 -12.57
C THR A 482 -31.39 37.33 -12.91
N ALA A 483 -31.24 38.59 -12.51
CA ALA A 483 -30.01 39.34 -12.72
C ALA A 483 -28.88 38.85 -11.82
N THR A 484 -29.19 38.42 -10.57
CA THR A 484 -28.24 37.84 -9.64
C THR A 484 -27.77 36.44 -10.08
N ASP A 485 -28.63 35.58 -10.62
CA ASP A 485 -28.28 34.27 -11.17
C ASP A 485 -27.35 34.37 -12.38
N THR A 486 -27.61 35.32 -13.30
CA THR A 486 -26.72 35.55 -14.47
C THR A 486 -25.38 36.14 -14.10
N ALA A 487 -25.26 36.87 -13.00
CA ALA A 487 -23.99 37.39 -12.51
C ALA A 487 -23.15 36.29 -11.83
N ALA A 488 -23.81 35.34 -11.15
CA ALA A 488 -23.16 34.18 -10.54
C ALA A 488 -22.61 33.20 -11.61
N GLU A 489 -23.36 32.95 -12.71
CA GLU A 489 -22.89 32.13 -13.83
C GLU A 489 -21.72 32.78 -14.58
N ALA A 490 -21.71 34.13 -14.74
CA ALA A 490 -20.62 34.85 -15.42
C ALA A 490 -19.33 34.86 -14.59
N SER A 491 -19.39 34.74 -13.26
CA SER A 491 -18.21 34.67 -12.39
C SER A 491 -17.60 33.27 -12.32
N SER A 492 -18.38 32.22 -12.60
CA SER A 492 -17.90 30.83 -12.66
C SER A 492 -17.17 30.46 -13.94
N ASP A 493 -17.37 31.23 -15.03
CA ASP A 493 -16.80 30.96 -16.35
C ASP A 493 -15.40 31.60 -16.56
N THR A 494 -14.92 32.42 -15.61
CA THR A 494 -13.61 33.05 -15.70
C THR A 494 -12.49 32.29 -14.96
N THR A 495 -12.77 31.16 -14.34
CA THR A 495 -11.76 30.35 -13.61
C THR A 495 -11.40 29.02 -14.28
N SER A 496 -11.82 28.75 -15.52
CA SER A 496 -11.54 27.51 -16.25
C SER A 496 -10.66 27.69 -17.50
N ASP A 497 -9.65 28.57 -17.45
CA ASP A 497 -8.60 28.57 -18.49
C ASP A 497 -7.21 28.81 -17.86
N SER A 498 -6.66 27.76 -17.25
CA SER A 498 -5.23 27.61 -17.04
C SER A 498 -4.81 26.23 -17.52
N THR A 499 -4.44 26.21 -18.78
CA THR A 499 -3.63 25.25 -19.53
C THR A 499 -2.81 24.31 -18.63
N SER A 500 -3.17 23.03 -18.70
CA SER A 500 -2.28 21.91 -18.40
C SER A 500 -1.11 21.93 -19.39
N ALA A 501 0.04 22.42 -18.98
CA ALA A 501 1.30 22.18 -19.66
C ALA A 501 1.86 20.84 -19.17
N ASP A 502 1.66 19.85 -20.02
CA ASP A 502 2.35 18.57 -20.02
C ASP A 502 3.87 18.83 -20.20
N THR A 503 4.66 18.59 -19.16
CA THR A 503 6.11 18.47 -19.25
C THR A 503 6.52 17.09 -18.78
N SER A 504 6.39 16.14 -19.71
CA SER A 504 7.15 14.89 -19.69
C SER A 504 8.64 15.22 -19.85
N ALA A 505 9.40 15.19 -18.76
CA ALA A 505 10.84 15.21 -18.80
C ALA A 505 11.36 13.78 -18.92
N GLU A 506 11.77 13.42 -20.13
CA GLU A 506 12.63 12.26 -20.38
C GLU A 506 13.96 12.44 -19.65
N ILE A 507 14.29 11.50 -18.75
CA ILE A 507 15.64 11.38 -18.21
C ILE A 507 16.39 10.38 -19.10
N SER A 508 17.27 10.89 -19.93
CA SER A 508 18.24 10.10 -20.67
C SER A 508 19.32 9.58 -19.71
N THR A 509 19.50 8.27 -19.72
CA THR A 509 20.66 7.57 -19.16
C THR A 509 21.88 7.86 -20.01
N ASP A 510 22.89 8.48 -19.43
CA ASP A 510 24.23 8.50 -20.01
C ASP A 510 25.23 7.89 -19.01
N ALA A 511 25.81 6.77 -19.43
CA ALA A 511 26.86 6.07 -18.73
C ALA A 511 28.20 6.71 -19.11
N ALA A 512 28.93 7.19 -18.12
CA ALA A 512 30.35 7.48 -18.30
C ALA A 512 31.15 6.78 -17.22
N SER A 513 31.86 5.75 -17.67
CA SER A 513 33.01 5.15 -17.00
C SER A 513 34.15 6.18 -16.91
N ASP A 514 34.76 6.35 -15.75
CA ASP A 514 36.18 6.74 -15.74
C ASP A 514 36.91 6.06 -14.56
N THR A 515 37.96 5.40 -14.94
CA THR A 515 38.98 4.72 -14.15
C THR A 515 40.10 5.69 -13.82
N SER A 516 40.55 5.75 -12.56
CA SER A 516 41.99 5.95 -12.21
C SER A 516 42.16 5.80 -10.69
N ASP A 517 42.73 4.75 -10.21
CA ASP A 517 44.11 4.46 -9.81
C ASP A 517 44.82 5.58 -9.03
N SER A 518 45.14 5.34 -7.76
CA SER A 518 46.48 5.38 -7.15
C SER A 518 46.46 5.42 -5.61
N SER A 519 46.92 4.36 -5.00
CA SER A 519 48.07 4.24 -4.07
C SER A 519 48.30 5.28 -2.94
N GLY A 520 48.55 4.74 -1.76
CA GLY A 520 49.51 5.26 -0.76
C GLY A 520 48.91 5.39 0.65
N ALA A 521 49.08 4.46 1.50
CA ALA A 521 50.14 4.17 2.48
C ALA A 521 50.10 5.06 3.74
N THR A 522 49.98 4.36 4.89
CA THR A 522 50.56 4.58 6.21
C THR A 522 50.21 5.86 7.03
N GLU A 523 49.56 5.73 8.13
CA GLU A 523 49.95 5.45 9.54
C GLU A 523 48.71 5.16 10.38
#